data_09c2d4c6eb28e299f0cf2df35efd1440
#
_entry.id   09c2d4c6eb28e299f0cf2df35efd1440
#
_cell.length_a   1.000
_cell.length_b   1.000
_cell.length_c   1.000
_cell.angle_alpha   90.00
_cell.angle_beta   90.00
_cell.angle_gamma   90.00
#
_symmetry.space_group_name_H-M   'P 1'
#
loop_
_entity.id
_entity.type
_entity.pdbx_description
1 polymer ?
#
loop_
_entity_poly.entity_id
_entity_poly.type
_entity_poly.pdbx_seq_one_letter_code
_entity_poly.pdbx_strand_id
1 'polypeptide(L)'
;MTPEQEKRLAVLMTRPYKYLLLEWNTASAALRVRTCVKPIQCYSLAGLTEMQRVLDDIEASPGLVRHLVLTSDVDGVFNFGGDLSLFVLLIRARDVESLRMYGRRCVDLVWWLENASRRGVHTTVLVQGDTLGGGLESVMPFHKVIFERSAQAGFPEVLFNLFPGMGAWNFVIRKAGFAIANEMILSGRLYTADQLYRRHLVDLVVEDGEGEAAIETVLESVNPRLRGTLAALEARRATSPITYETLMTIVDQWTDSALSLTDRDLRLMERLARAQVRKAGDGTHEGAVAELKRMELDTAWGEERTGITEWSSLG
;
A
#
# COMPACT_ATOMS: atom_id res chain seq x y z
N MET A 1 -7.81 -8.47 29.35
CA MET A 1 -8.13 -7.06 29.02
C MET A 1 -8.53 -6.36 30.32
N THR A 2 -8.12 -5.12 30.53
CA THR A 2 -8.56 -4.31 31.68
C THR A 2 -9.92 -3.66 31.40
N PRO A 3 -10.71 -3.22 32.42
CA PRO A 3 -11.98 -2.52 32.18
C PRO A 3 -11.82 -1.27 31.30
N GLU A 4 -10.72 -0.54 31.45
CA GLU A 4 -10.42 0.63 30.59
C GLU A 4 -10.16 0.22 29.13
N GLN A 5 -9.45 -0.88 28.91
CA GLN A 5 -9.24 -1.42 27.56
C GLN A 5 -10.55 -1.91 26.93
N GLU A 6 -11.44 -2.53 27.70
CA GLU A 6 -12.78 -2.94 27.22
C GLU A 6 -13.61 -1.73 26.76
N LYS A 7 -13.61 -0.66 27.57
CA LYS A 7 -14.29 0.58 27.22
C LYS A 7 -13.72 1.20 25.94
N ARG A 8 -12.40 1.24 25.79
CA ARG A 8 -11.74 1.77 24.59
C ARG A 8 -12.01 0.94 23.36
N LEU A 9 -11.97 -0.39 23.49
CA LEU A 9 -12.35 -1.29 22.42
C LEU A 9 -13.80 -1.08 21.98
N ALA A 10 -14.72 -0.95 22.94
CA ALA A 10 -16.12 -0.67 22.64
C ALA A 10 -16.28 0.65 21.85
N VAL A 11 -15.57 1.71 22.25
CA VAL A 11 -15.59 2.99 21.50
C VAL A 11 -15.05 2.82 20.09
N LEU A 12 -13.92 2.13 19.92
CA LEU A 12 -13.32 1.86 18.61
C LEU A 12 -14.29 1.08 17.70
N MET A 13 -14.89 -0.01 18.22
CA MET A 13 -15.75 -0.91 17.44
C MET A 13 -17.16 -0.34 17.16
N THR A 14 -17.66 0.58 17.96
CA THR A 14 -19.00 1.19 17.78
C THR A 14 -18.99 2.52 17.04
N ARG A 15 -17.81 3.10 16.78
CA ARG A 15 -17.70 4.32 16.00
C ARG A 15 -18.20 4.09 14.57
N PRO A 16 -19.05 4.96 14.02
CA PRO A 16 -19.46 4.83 12.63
C PRO A 16 -18.31 5.19 11.69
N TYR A 17 -17.86 4.21 10.92
CA TYR A 17 -16.93 4.38 9.80
C TYR A 17 -17.70 4.21 8.50
N LYS A 18 -17.41 5.05 7.52
CA LYS A 18 -18.01 4.99 6.18
C LYS A 18 -17.16 4.18 5.20
N TYR A 19 -15.85 4.22 5.40
CA TYR A 19 -14.85 3.67 4.48
C TYR A 19 -14.05 2.51 5.06
N LEU A 20 -14.35 2.13 6.32
CA LEU A 20 -13.68 1.04 7.01
C LEU A 20 -14.72 0.12 7.67
N LEU A 21 -14.47 -1.17 7.60
CA LEU A 21 -15.16 -2.20 8.39
C LEU A 21 -14.15 -2.77 9.38
N LEU A 22 -14.51 -2.80 10.66
CA LEU A 22 -13.66 -3.27 11.74
C LEU A 22 -14.18 -4.60 12.29
N GLU A 23 -13.27 -5.54 12.50
CA GLU A 23 -13.54 -6.80 13.18
C GLU A 23 -12.50 -7.04 14.28
N TRP A 24 -12.95 -7.58 15.41
CA TRP A 24 -12.10 -7.87 16.56
C TRP A 24 -12.00 -9.37 16.84
N ASN A 25 -10.77 -9.89 16.91
CA ASN A 25 -10.49 -11.24 17.35
C ASN A 25 -9.91 -11.20 18.77
N THR A 26 -10.70 -11.63 19.76
CA THR A 26 -10.32 -11.61 21.19
C THR A 26 -9.18 -12.59 21.49
N ALA A 27 -9.12 -13.74 20.83
CA ALA A 27 -8.13 -14.78 21.12
C ALA A 27 -6.69 -14.33 20.77
N SER A 28 -6.53 -13.63 19.67
CA SER A 28 -5.24 -13.10 19.21
C SER A 28 -5.02 -11.63 19.58
N ALA A 29 -6.03 -10.93 20.11
CA ALA A 29 -6.06 -9.47 20.24
C ALA A 29 -5.74 -8.78 18.90
N ALA A 30 -6.37 -9.26 17.83
CA ALA A 30 -6.21 -8.76 16.49
C ALA A 30 -7.35 -7.82 16.09
N LEU A 31 -7.01 -6.64 15.63
CA LEU A 31 -7.92 -5.74 14.94
C LEU A 31 -7.76 -5.94 13.44
N ARG A 32 -8.82 -6.38 12.78
CA ARG A 32 -8.90 -6.44 11.32
C ARG A 32 -9.61 -5.20 10.81
N VAL A 33 -9.00 -4.55 9.83
CA VAL A 33 -9.53 -3.38 9.15
C VAL A 33 -9.70 -3.75 7.67
N ARG A 34 -10.93 -3.68 7.16
CA ARG A 34 -11.22 -3.82 5.74
C ARG A 34 -11.54 -2.44 5.17
N THR A 35 -10.84 -2.06 4.12
CA THR A 35 -11.13 -0.80 3.42
C THR A 35 -12.23 -1.00 2.40
N CYS A 36 -13.20 -0.07 2.33
CA CYS A 36 -14.36 -0.14 1.45
C CYS A 36 -14.68 1.23 0.81
N VAL A 37 -13.67 1.90 0.27
CA VAL A 37 -13.79 3.25 -0.31
C VAL A 37 -14.53 3.19 -1.64
N LYS A 38 -15.55 4.04 -1.81
CA LYS A 38 -16.35 4.14 -3.04
C LYS A 38 -16.36 5.58 -3.54
N PRO A 39 -16.47 5.85 -4.84
CA PRO A 39 -16.62 4.91 -5.96
C PRO A 39 -15.31 4.24 -6.41
N ILE A 40 -14.16 4.70 -5.93
CA ILE A 40 -12.84 4.16 -6.28
C ILE A 40 -12.15 3.72 -4.99
N GLN A 41 -11.67 2.49 -4.95
CA GLN A 41 -10.88 1.96 -3.84
C GLN A 41 -9.47 2.56 -3.90
N CYS A 42 -9.31 3.75 -3.33
CA CYS A 42 -8.07 4.54 -3.30
C CYS A 42 -7.92 5.25 -1.95
N TYR A 43 -6.80 5.90 -1.72
CA TYR A 43 -6.56 6.75 -0.54
C TYR A 43 -7.26 8.09 -0.68
N SER A 44 -8.60 8.12 -0.49
CA SER A 44 -9.32 9.38 -0.36
C SER A 44 -8.98 10.08 0.96
N LEU A 45 -9.05 11.41 1.01
CA LEU A 45 -8.81 12.17 2.26
C LEU A 45 -9.71 11.72 3.40
N ALA A 46 -10.96 11.38 3.09
CA ALA A 46 -11.91 10.89 4.10
C ALA A 46 -11.53 9.50 4.62
N GLY A 47 -11.15 8.56 3.74
CA GLY A 47 -10.65 7.24 4.13
C GLY A 47 -9.36 7.31 4.96
N LEU A 48 -8.41 8.16 4.56
CA LEU A 48 -7.19 8.42 5.32
C LEU A 48 -7.50 8.99 6.72
N THR A 49 -8.49 9.89 6.81
CA THR A 49 -8.91 10.46 8.11
C THR A 49 -9.51 9.40 9.03
N GLU A 50 -10.32 8.48 8.50
CA GLU A 50 -10.87 7.37 9.29
C GLU A 50 -9.77 6.41 9.73
N MET A 51 -8.85 6.05 8.83
CA MET A 51 -7.72 5.18 9.15
C MET A 51 -6.84 5.82 10.24
N GLN A 52 -6.54 7.12 10.14
CA GLN A 52 -5.77 7.82 11.18
C GLN A 52 -6.44 7.72 12.54
N ARG A 53 -7.77 7.89 12.63
CA ARG A 53 -8.51 7.74 13.88
C ARG A 53 -8.37 6.33 14.48
N VAL A 54 -8.38 5.28 13.65
CA VAL A 54 -8.14 3.90 14.12
C VAL A 54 -6.73 3.77 14.69
N LEU A 55 -5.74 4.32 14.00
CA LEU A 55 -4.34 4.27 14.44
C LEU A 55 -4.11 5.08 15.73
N ASP A 56 -4.75 6.24 15.88
CA ASP A 56 -4.71 7.07 17.09
C ASP A 56 -5.34 6.34 18.30
N ASP A 57 -6.46 5.63 18.08
CA ASP A 57 -7.11 4.82 19.13
C ASP A 57 -6.23 3.65 19.57
N ILE A 58 -5.49 3.02 18.64
CA ILE A 58 -4.50 1.98 18.95
C ILE A 58 -3.37 2.56 19.81
N GLU A 59 -2.81 3.72 19.43
CA GLU A 59 -1.75 4.39 20.19
C GLU A 59 -2.20 4.82 21.58
N ALA A 60 -3.44 5.32 21.70
CA ALA A 60 -4.02 5.72 22.98
C ALA A 60 -4.28 4.53 23.92
N SER A 61 -4.17 3.29 23.44
CA SER A 61 -4.48 2.06 24.20
C SER A 61 -3.37 1.02 24.07
N PRO A 62 -2.15 1.28 24.58
CA PRO A 62 -1.02 0.36 24.45
C PRO A 62 -1.36 -1.05 24.95
N GLY A 63 -1.01 -2.07 24.13
CA GLY A 63 -1.23 -3.47 24.45
C GLY A 63 -2.67 -3.98 24.26
N LEU A 64 -3.63 -3.12 23.88
CA LEU A 64 -4.98 -3.56 23.51
C LEU A 64 -4.93 -4.31 22.17
N VAL A 65 -4.47 -3.67 21.12
CA VAL A 65 -4.27 -4.28 19.81
C VAL A 65 -2.85 -4.84 19.73
N ARG A 66 -2.72 -6.15 19.56
CA ARG A 66 -1.44 -6.85 19.39
C ARG A 66 -1.13 -7.15 17.93
N HIS A 67 -2.16 -7.31 17.12
CA HIS A 67 -2.07 -7.51 15.69
C HIS A 67 -3.00 -6.56 14.96
N LEU A 68 -2.49 -5.87 13.95
CA LEU A 68 -3.27 -5.10 13.00
C LEU A 68 -3.25 -5.84 11.67
N VAL A 69 -4.44 -6.17 11.17
CA VAL A 69 -4.61 -6.83 9.86
C VAL A 69 -5.32 -5.85 8.93
N LEU A 70 -4.77 -5.63 7.75
CA LEU A 70 -5.38 -4.79 6.71
C LEU A 70 -5.78 -5.65 5.51
N THR A 71 -7.02 -5.47 5.03
CA THR A 71 -7.55 -6.12 3.83
C THR A 71 -8.45 -5.15 3.06
N SER A 72 -8.98 -5.58 1.92
CA SER A 72 -10.00 -4.85 1.16
C SER A 72 -11.32 -5.60 1.19
N ASP A 73 -12.44 -4.87 1.21
CA ASP A 73 -13.81 -5.40 1.05
C ASP A 73 -14.32 -5.18 -0.39
N VAL A 74 -13.44 -4.83 -1.32
CA VAL A 74 -13.77 -4.60 -2.73
C VAL A 74 -13.18 -5.71 -3.57
N ASP A 75 -14.05 -6.49 -4.22
CA ASP A 75 -13.65 -7.63 -5.05
C ASP A 75 -12.65 -7.24 -6.13
N GLY A 76 -11.56 -8.01 -6.22
CA GLY A 76 -10.51 -7.85 -7.22
C GLY A 76 -9.70 -6.54 -7.12
N VAL A 77 -9.90 -5.75 -6.06
CA VAL A 77 -9.14 -4.51 -5.83
C VAL A 77 -8.73 -4.40 -4.37
N PHE A 78 -7.42 -4.33 -4.14
CA PHE A 78 -6.93 -3.98 -2.81
C PHE A 78 -6.87 -2.46 -2.65
N ASN A 79 -6.11 -1.75 -3.50
CA ASN A 79 -6.05 -0.29 -3.47
C ASN A 79 -5.38 0.29 -4.72
N PHE A 80 -6.00 1.27 -5.35
CA PHE A 80 -5.47 1.94 -6.55
C PHE A 80 -4.53 3.12 -6.26
N GLY A 81 -4.12 3.30 -5.01
CA GLY A 81 -3.18 4.35 -4.62
C GLY A 81 -3.85 5.70 -4.40
N GLY A 82 -3.23 6.76 -4.89
CA GLY A 82 -3.70 8.12 -4.73
C GLY A 82 -5.02 8.42 -5.46
N ASP A 83 -5.77 9.40 -4.95
CA ASP A 83 -6.97 9.90 -5.62
C ASP A 83 -6.58 10.76 -6.83
N LEU A 84 -6.49 10.11 -8.00
CA LEU A 84 -6.07 10.76 -9.24
C LEU A 84 -7.00 11.90 -9.65
N SER A 85 -8.31 11.80 -9.35
CA SER A 85 -9.27 12.85 -9.66
C SER A 85 -9.01 14.10 -8.83
N LEU A 86 -8.72 13.92 -7.55
CA LEU A 86 -8.30 15.00 -6.66
C LEU A 86 -6.98 15.61 -7.12
N PHE A 87 -5.99 14.78 -7.51
CA PHE A 87 -4.70 15.28 -8.00
C PHE A 87 -4.86 16.18 -9.22
N VAL A 88 -5.61 15.74 -10.23
CA VAL A 88 -5.86 16.55 -11.43
C VAL A 88 -6.49 17.91 -11.06
N LEU A 89 -7.46 17.91 -10.14
CA LEU A 89 -8.10 19.13 -9.66
C LEU A 89 -7.09 20.08 -8.99
N LEU A 90 -6.30 19.58 -8.05
CA LEU A 90 -5.34 20.38 -7.29
C LEU A 90 -4.18 20.86 -8.16
N ILE A 91 -3.68 20.04 -9.07
CA ILE A 91 -2.62 20.41 -10.02
C ILE A 91 -3.09 21.53 -10.94
N ARG A 92 -4.29 21.44 -11.51
CA ARG A 92 -4.86 22.50 -12.34
C ARG A 92 -5.08 23.80 -11.57
N ALA A 93 -5.49 23.70 -10.32
CA ALA A 93 -5.63 24.85 -9.41
C ALA A 93 -4.27 25.38 -8.93
N ARG A 94 -3.17 24.66 -9.16
CA ARG A 94 -1.83 24.94 -8.62
C ARG A 94 -1.83 25.05 -7.08
N ASP A 95 -2.67 24.24 -6.43
CA ASP A 95 -2.83 24.22 -4.97
C ASP A 95 -1.75 23.33 -4.31
N VAL A 96 -0.57 23.95 -4.14
CA VAL A 96 0.63 23.33 -3.55
C VAL A 96 0.35 22.80 -2.14
N GLU A 97 -0.34 23.59 -1.32
CA GLU A 97 -0.56 23.27 0.09
C GLU A 97 -1.47 22.05 0.25
N SER A 98 -2.53 21.97 -0.54
CA SER A 98 -3.43 20.81 -0.51
C SER A 98 -2.76 19.53 -1.04
N LEU A 99 -1.91 19.62 -2.08
CA LEU A 99 -1.13 18.48 -2.56
C LEU A 99 -0.16 17.99 -1.49
N ARG A 100 0.59 18.90 -0.86
CA ARG A 100 1.54 18.57 0.22
C ARG A 100 0.82 17.99 1.44
N MET A 101 -0.32 18.57 1.83
CA MET A 101 -1.13 18.06 2.95
C MET A 101 -1.63 16.64 2.65
N TYR A 102 -2.09 16.37 1.43
CA TYR A 102 -2.48 15.02 1.02
C TYR A 102 -1.30 14.05 1.13
N GLY A 103 -0.14 14.39 0.57
CA GLY A 103 1.07 13.57 0.65
C GLY A 103 1.48 13.29 2.11
N ARG A 104 1.40 14.30 2.97
CA ARG A 104 1.65 14.14 4.41
C ARG A 104 0.71 13.12 5.05
N ARG A 105 -0.59 13.17 4.75
CA ARG A 105 -1.56 12.20 5.27
C ARG A 105 -1.24 10.77 4.86
N CYS A 106 -0.77 10.59 3.63
CA CYS A 106 -0.30 9.30 3.16
C CYS A 106 0.98 8.85 3.88
N VAL A 107 1.93 9.76 4.08
CA VAL A 107 3.17 9.48 4.83
C VAL A 107 2.87 9.16 6.30
N ASP A 108 1.94 9.85 6.95
CA ASP A 108 1.55 9.56 8.33
C ASP A 108 1.12 8.09 8.50
N LEU A 109 0.34 7.55 7.54
CA LEU A 109 -0.06 6.14 7.51
C LEU A 109 1.15 5.19 7.39
N VAL A 110 2.00 5.37 6.38
CA VAL A 110 3.15 4.47 6.18
C VAL A 110 4.18 4.60 7.29
N TRP A 111 4.34 5.78 7.86
CA TRP A 111 5.18 6.02 9.02
C TRP A 111 4.68 5.33 10.28
N TRP A 112 3.37 5.35 10.51
CA TRP A 112 2.77 4.61 11.61
C TRP A 112 3.05 3.11 11.47
N LEU A 113 2.82 2.53 10.28
CA LEU A 113 3.07 1.13 9.97
C LEU A 113 4.55 0.76 10.13
N GLU A 114 5.45 1.61 9.66
CA GLU A 114 6.92 1.44 9.81
C GLU A 114 7.34 1.36 11.28
N ASN A 115 6.60 2.01 12.17
CA ASN A 115 6.90 2.06 13.60
C ASN A 115 5.96 1.17 14.45
N ALA A 116 5.15 0.33 13.85
CA ALA A 116 4.15 -0.49 14.55
C ALA A 116 4.78 -1.44 15.59
N SER A 117 5.96 -2.01 15.29
CA SER A 117 6.70 -2.88 16.23
C SER A 117 7.07 -2.16 17.53
N ARG A 118 7.43 -0.86 17.49
CA ARG A 118 7.69 -0.03 18.68
C ARG A 118 6.45 0.19 19.53
N ARG A 119 5.28 0.14 18.90
CA ARG A 119 3.98 0.24 19.57
C ARG A 119 3.48 -1.09 20.12
N GLY A 120 4.27 -2.15 19.96
CA GLY A 120 3.89 -3.50 20.38
C GLY A 120 2.90 -4.18 19.43
N VAL A 121 2.75 -3.69 18.19
CA VAL A 121 1.79 -4.17 17.20
C VAL A 121 2.50 -4.90 16.07
N HIS A 122 2.12 -6.15 15.81
CA HIS A 122 2.49 -6.88 14.60
C HIS A 122 1.49 -6.55 13.50
N THR A 123 1.97 -6.26 12.29
CA THR A 123 1.12 -5.88 11.17
C THR A 123 1.14 -6.94 10.07
N THR A 124 -0.05 -7.29 9.58
CA THR A 124 -0.24 -8.22 8.45
C THR A 124 -1.14 -7.56 7.42
N VAL A 125 -0.81 -7.69 6.14
CA VAL A 125 -1.67 -7.25 5.05
C VAL A 125 -1.99 -8.42 4.13
N LEU A 126 -3.26 -8.52 3.72
CA LEU A 126 -3.71 -9.43 2.68
C LEU A 126 -4.15 -8.64 1.47
N VAL A 127 -3.51 -8.87 0.36
CA VAL A 127 -3.80 -8.25 -0.93
C VAL A 127 -4.55 -9.25 -1.80
N GLN A 128 -5.86 -9.02 -1.97
CA GLN A 128 -6.81 -9.89 -2.65
C GLN A 128 -7.15 -9.42 -4.08
N GLY A 129 -6.42 -8.44 -4.58
CA GLY A 129 -6.68 -7.86 -5.89
C GLY A 129 -5.66 -6.79 -6.26
N ASP A 130 -5.96 -6.06 -7.32
CA ASP A 130 -5.04 -5.07 -7.89
C ASP A 130 -4.61 -4.01 -6.87
N THR A 131 -3.30 -3.75 -6.87
CA THR A 131 -2.64 -2.84 -5.95
C THR A 131 -1.65 -1.96 -6.72
N LEU A 132 -2.00 -0.68 -6.89
CA LEU A 132 -1.28 0.22 -7.79
C LEU A 132 -0.69 1.42 -7.05
N GLY A 133 0.52 1.81 -7.43
CA GLY A 133 1.16 3.02 -6.95
C GLY A 133 1.19 3.13 -5.43
N GLY A 134 0.63 4.20 -4.88
CA GLY A 134 0.50 4.40 -3.43
C GLY A 134 -0.15 3.23 -2.68
N GLY A 135 -1.00 2.43 -3.36
CA GLY A 135 -1.54 1.19 -2.82
C GLY A 135 -0.45 0.18 -2.48
N LEU A 136 0.48 -0.06 -3.42
CA LEU A 136 1.63 -0.93 -3.18
C LEU A 136 2.63 -0.31 -2.20
N GLU A 137 2.84 1.02 -2.23
CA GLU A 137 3.69 1.71 -1.27
C GLU A 137 3.25 1.45 0.17
N SER A 138 1.95 1.49 0.42
CA SER A 138 1.38 1.28 1.76
C SER A 138 1.48 -0.18 2.25
N VAL A 139 1.62 -1.14 1.35
CA VAL A 139 1.82 -2.57 1.66
C VAL A 139 3.25 -2.84 2.14
N MET A 140 4.23 -2.10 1.64
CA MET A 140 5.65 -2.38 1.86
C MET A 140 6.11 -2.30 3.33
N PRO A 141 5.61 -1.40 4.20
CA PRO A 141 6.01 -1.34 5.61
C PRO A 141 5.43 -2.45 6.49
N PHE A 142 4.46 -3.24 6.02
CA PHE A 142 3.89 -4.34 6.81
C PHE A 142 4.92 -5.41 7.15
N HIS A 143 4.78 -5.99 8.35
CA HIS A 143 5.68 -7.05 8.82
C HIS A 143 5.45 -8.37 8.09
N LYS A 144 4.21 -8.66 7.68
CA LYS A 144 3.83 -9.81 6.88
C LYS A 144 2.94 -9.39 5.73
N VAL A 145 3.36 -9.70 4.52
CA VAL A 145 2.67 -9.38 3.27
C VAL A 145 2.21 -10.65 2.59
N ILE A 146 0.90 -10.82 2.47
CA ILE A 146 0.24 -11.97 1.84
C ILE A 146 -0.46 -11.49 0.57
N PHE A 147 -0.28 -12.20 -0.54
CA PHE A 147 -0.99 -11.94 -1.78
C PHE A 147 -1.79 -13.17 -2.19
N GLU A 148 -3.01 -12.95 -2.67
CA GLU A 148 -3.71 -13.94 -3.47
C GLU A 148 -3.14 -13.97 -4.88
N ARG A 149 -3.14 -15.16 -5.51
CA ARG A 149 -2.38 -15.45 -6.72
C ARG A 149 -2.77 -14.58 -7.91
N SER A 150 -4.04 -14.24 -8.05
CA SER A 150 -4.54 -13.40 -9.16
C SER A 150 -4.18 -11.92 -9.03
N ALA A 151 -3.78 -11.46 -7.83
CA ALA A 151 -3.46 -10.06 -7.58
C ALA A 151 -2.26 -9.58 -8.40
N GLN A 152 -2.38 -8.37 -8.94
CA GLN A 152 -1.31 -7.68 -9.66
C GLN A 152 -0.96 -6.37 -8.97
N ALA A 153 0.34 -6.03 -8.94
CA ALA A 153 0.78 -4.78 -8.31
C ALA A 153 1.98 -4.16 -9.03
N GLY A 154 2.15 -2.86 -8.88
CA GLY A 154 3.28 -2.12 -9.46
C GLY A 154 3.20 -0.62 -9.19
N PHE A 155 4.19 0.09 -9.72
CA PHE A 155 4.32 1.55 -9.59
C PHE A 155 4.18 2.20 -10.97
N PRO A 156 2.94 2.46 -11.45
CA PRO A 156 2.70 2.93 -12.82
C PRO A 156 2.89 4.44 -13.00
N GLU A 157 3.28 5.17 -11.97
CA GLU A 157 3.31 6.63 -11.96
C GLU A 157 4.18 7.23 -13.08
N VAL A 158 5.29 6.57 -13.42
CA VAL A 158 6.20 7.04 -14.48
C VAL A 158 5.53 7.09 -15.86
N LEU A 159 4.47 6.30 -16.08
CA LEU A 159 3.73 6.27 -17.34
C LEU A 159 2.96 7.58 -17.61
N PHE A 160 2.74 8.38 -16.58
CA PHE A 160 2.16 9.72 -16.67
C PHE A 160 3.07 10.81 -16.09
N ASN A 161 4.39 10.60 -16.22
CA ASN A 161 5.45 11.56 -15.84
C ASN A 161 5.46 11.95 -14.36
N LEU A 162 5.06 11.02 -13.46
CA LEU A 162 5.15 11.18 -12.02
C LEU A 162 5.97 10.03 -11.43
N PHE A 163 6.11 9.95 -10.14
CA PHE A 163 6.75 8.85 -9.43
C PHE A 163 5.99 8.54 -8.12
N PRO A 164 6.17 7.35 -7.53
CA PRO A 164 5.50 7.01 -6.26
C PRO A 164 6.05 7.87 -5.11
N GLY A 165 5.15 8.57 -4.41
CA GLY A 165 5.46 9.66 -3.47
C GLY A 165 5.38 9.33 -1.99
N MET A 166 5.15 8.05 -1.60
CA MET A 166 4.95 7.65 -0.20
C MET A 166 6.13 6.83 0.36
N GLY A 167 7.25 6.73 -0.36
CA GLY A 167 8.45 6.03 0.08
C GLY A 167 8.75 4.71 -0.63
N ALA A 168 8.20 4.45 -1.84
CA ALA A 168 8.48 3.24 -2.62
C ALA A 168 9.98 2.93 -2.70
N TRP A 169 10.81 3.93 -3.04
CA TRP A 169 12.25 3.78 -3.11
C TRP A 169 12.83 3.22 -1.81
N ASN A 170 12.49 3.82 -0.67
CA ASN A 170 13.01 3.43 0.64
C ASN A 170 12.63 1.98 0.99
N PHE A 171 11.36 1.64 0.84
CA PHE A 171 10.85 0.34 1.23
C PHE A 171 11.30 -0.78 0.28
N VAL A 172 11.25 -0.54 -1.04
CA VAL A 172 11.66 -1.56 -2.02
C VAL A 172 13.17 -1.79 -1.98
N ILE A 173 14.00 -0.73 -1.87
CA ILE A 173 15.46 -0.89 -1.70
C ILE A 173 15.77 -1.72 -0.47
N ARG A 174 15.11 -1.44 0.67
CA ARG A 174 15.33 -2.17 1.91
C ARG A 174 14.93 -3.65 1.84
N LYS A 175 13.85 -3.98 1.11
CA LYS A 175 13.38 -5.36 0.95
C LYS A 175 14.11 -6.14 -0.14
N ALA A 176 14.36 -5.53 -1.29
CA ALA A 176 14.78 -6.23 -2.51
C ALA A 176 16.05 -5.66 -3.16
N GLY A 177 16.59 -4.57 -2.63
CA GLY A 177 17.78 -3.92 -3.16
C GLY A 177 17.51 -2.91 -4.27
N PHE A 178 18.57 -2.13 -4.58
CA PHE A 178 18.46 -0.99 -5.50
C PHE A 178 18.08 -1.40 -6.94
N ALA A 179 18.61 -2.52 -7.44
CA ALA A 179 18.35 -2.95 -8.81
C ALA A 179 16.87 -3.26 -9.05
N ILE A 180 16.22 -3.95 -8.09
CA ILE A 180 14.78 -4.26 -8.16
C ILE A 180 13.94 -2.99 -8.03
N ALA A 181 14.30 -2.08 -7.10
CA ALA A 181 13.60 -0.81 -6.97
C ALA A 181 13.66 0.01 -8.27
N ASN A 182 14.85 0.10 -8.87
CA ASN A 182 15.07 0.80 -10.13
C ASN A 182 14.26 0.17 -11.28
N GLU A 183 14.27 -1.16 -11.41
CA GLU A 183 13.47 -1.88 -12.40
C GLU A 183 11.98 -1.56 -12.24
N MET A 184 11.44 -1.71 -11.04
CA MET A 184 10.00 -1.60 -10.79
C MET A 184 9.49 -0.16 -10.95
N ILE A 185 10.19 0.80 -10.36
CA ILE A 185 9.72 2.19 -10.32
C ILE A 185 9.91 2.88 -11.68
N LEU A 186 11.02 2.63 -12.37
CA LEU A 186 11.29 3.31 -13.65
C LEU A 186 10.64 2.63 -14.85
N SER A 187 10.21 1.37 -14.75
CA SER A 187 9.50 0.71 -15.84
C SER A 187 8.01 1.01 -15.86
N GLY A 188 7.40 1.31 -14.72
CA GLY A 188 5.95 1.45 -14.59
C GLY A 188 5.17 0.14 -14.73
N ARG A 189 5.85 -1.00 -14.81
CA ARG A 189 5.25 -2.32 -15.08
C ARG A 189 4.47 -2.85 -13.89
N LEU A 190 3.48 -3.69 -14.20
CA LEU A 190 2.78 -4.50 -13.22
C LEU A 190 3.41 -5.88 -13.11
N TYR A 191 3.37 -6.43 -11.90
CA TYR A 191 3.94 -7.72 -11.54
C TYR A 191 2.86 -8.59 -10.93
N THR A 192 2.91 -9.90 -11.22
CA THR A 192 2.06 -10.89 -10.56
C THR A 192 2.52 -11.15 -9.12
N ALA A 193 1.65 -11.75 -8.30
CA ALA A 193 1.98 -12.16 -6.94
C ALA A 193 3.26 -13.02 -6.88
N ASP A 194 3.40 -14.01 -7.78
CA ASP A 194 4.59 -14.87 -7.87
C ASP A 194 5.86 -14.13 -8.26
N GLN A 195 5.75 -13.12 -9.13
CA GLN A 195 6.90 -12.28 -9.50
C GLN A 195 7.37 -11.42 -8.32
N LEU A 196 6.44 -10.88 -7.53
CA LEU A 196 6.74 -10.10 -6.33
C LEU A 196 7.31 -10.98 -5.21
N TYR A 197 6.80 -12.20 -5.05
CA TYR A 197 7.34 -13.18 -4.12
C TYR A 197 8.80 -13.53 -4.44
N ARG A 198 9.12 -13.82 -5.71
CA ARG A 198 10.51 -14.08 -6.15
C ARG A 198 11.44 -12.88 -5.96
N ARG A 199 10.92 -11.67 -5.87
CA ARG A 199 11.66 -10.43 -5.58
C ARG A 199 11.70 -10.08 -4.09
N HIS A 200 11.20 -10.96 -3.21
CA HIS A 200 11.16 -10.77 -1.76
C HIS A 200 10.33 -9.57 -1.28
N LEU A 201 9.40 -9.09 -2.09
CA LEU A 201 8.47 -8.02 -1.71
C LEU A 201 7.20 -8.56 -1.06
N VAL A 202 6.83 -9.80 -1.37
CA VAL A 202 5.70 -10.55 -0.81
C VAL A 202 6.25 -11.73 -0.01
N ASP A 203 5.71 -11.98 1.16
CA ASP A 203 6.17 -13.03 2.08
C ASP A 203 5.44 -14.36 1.92
N LEU A 204 4.24 -14.33 1.32
CA LEU A 204 3.42 -15.50 1.08
C LEU A 204 2.46 -15.26 -0.09
N VAL A 205 2.38 -16.23 -0.99
CA VAL A 205 1.36 -16.27 -2.05
C VAL A 205 0.47 -17.47 -1.78
N VAL A 206 -0.85 -17.26 -1.81
CA VAL A 206 -1.87 -18.28 -1.62
C VAL A 206 -2.84 -18.30 -2.80
N GLU A 207 -3.61 -19.37 -2.93
CA GLU A 207 -4.66 -19.40 -3.94
C GLU A 207 -5.77 -18.41 -3.60
N ASP A 208 -6.51 -17.97 -4.62
CA ASP A 208 -7.59 -17.02 -4.44
C ASP A 208 -8.65 -17.58 -3.51
N GLY A 209 -9.04 -16.80 -2.51
CA GLY A 209 -9.97 -17.19 -1.46
C GLY A 209 -9.33 -17.89 -0.25
N GLU A 210 -8.02 -18.20 -0.29
CA GLU A 210 -7.31 -18.79 0.86
C GLU A 210 -6.65 -17.74 1.77
N GLY A 211 -6.71 -16.47 1.40
CA GLY A 211 -6.04 -15.38 2.11
C GLY A 211 -6.44 -15.26 3.58
N GLU A 212 -7.72 -15.43 3.89
CA GLU A 212 -8.23 -15.36 5.27
C GLU A 212 -7.67 -16.49 6.16
N ALA A 213 -7.60 -17.73 5.66
CA ALA A 213 -6.99 -18.86 6.37
C ALA A 213 -5.48 -18.63 6.58
N ALA A 214 -4.82 -18.01 5.62
CA ALA A 214 -3.40 -17.66 5.75
C ALA A 214 -3.17 -16.60 6.84
N ILE A 215 -4.07 -15.60 6.99
CA ILE A 215 -4.00 -14.64 8.10
C ILE A 215 -4.07 -15.37 9.44
N GLU A 216 -5.06 -16.25 9.64
CA GLU A 216 -5.21 -16.98 10.91
C GLU A 216 -3.94 -17.82 11.21
N THR A 217 -3.38 -18.50 10.22
CA THR A 217 -2.10 -19.23 10.35
C THR A 217 -0.95 -18.32 10.79
N VAL A 218 -0.86 -17.10 10.24
CA VAL A 218 0.15 -16.12 10.66
C VAL A 218 -0.08 -15.67 12.10
N LEU A 219 -1.32 -15.35 12.49
CA LEU A 219 -1.65 -14.93 13.85
C LEU A 219 -1.32 -16.02 14.87
N GLU A 220 -1.70 -17.27 14.60
CA GLU A 220 -1.41 -18.43 15.46
C GLU A 220 0.10 -18.66 15.61
N SER A 221 0.86 -18.50 14.52
CA SER A 221 2.31 -18.67 14.52
C SER A 221 3.05 -17.56 15.27
N VAL A 222 2.62 -16.32 15.14
CA VAL A 222 3.30 -15.14 15.72
C VAL A 222 2.91 -14.93 17.18
N ASN A 223 1.65 -15.15 17.54
CA ASN A 223 1.10 -14.80 18.85
C ASN A 223 1.89 -15.37 20.05
N PRO A 224 2.32 -16.65 20.07
CA PRO A 224 3.09 -17.21 21.18
C PRO A 224 4.49 -16.58 21.36
N ARG A 225 5.05 -16.02 20.30
CA ARG A 225 6.43 -15.43 20.26
C ARG A 225 6.42 -13.95 19.91
N LEU A 226 5.28 -13.27 20.01
CA LEU A 226 5.10 -11.89 19.56
C LEU A 226 6.20 -10.95 20.06
N ARG A 227 6.53 -11.02 21.36
CA ARG A 227 7.57 -10.15 21.94
C ARG A 227 8.94 -10.32 21.28
N GLY A 228 9.36 -11.56 21.03
CA GLY A 228 10.62 -11.86 20.35
C GLY A 228 10.58 -11.46 18.88
N THR A 229 9.45 -11.69 18.21
CA THR A 229 9.23 -11.26 16.82
C THR A 229 9.35 -9.75 16.67
N LEU A 230 8.66 -8.98 17.53
CA LEU A 230 8.73 -7.51 17.48
C LEU A 230 10.15 -6.99 17.78
N ALA A 231 10.85 -7.59 18.74
CA ALA A 231 12.25 -7.22 19.02
C ALA A 231 13.17 -7.47 17.81
N ALA A 232 13.00 -8.60 17.12
CA ALA A 232 13.76 -8.91 15.90
C ALA A 232 13.43 -7.95 14.74
N LEU A 233 12.16 -7.56 14.60
CA LEU A 233 11.73 -6.56 13.61
C LEU A 233 12.34 -5.17 13.89
N GLU A 234 12.43 -4.76 15.16
CA GLU A 234 13.11 -3.52 15.55
C GLU A 234 14.62 -3.57 15.24
N ALA A 235 15.28 -4.70 15.54
CA ALA A 235 16.68 -4.88 15.18
C ALA A 235 16.90 -4.79 13.66
N ARG A 236 16.04 -5.45 12.87
CA ARG A 236 16.07 -5.34 11.40
C ARG A 236 15.89 -3.89 10.93
N ARG A 237 14.94 -3.15 11.51
CA ARG A 237 14.69 -1.75 11.16
C ARG A 237 15.92 -0.86 11.45
N ALA A 238 16.66 -1.13 12.52
CA ALA A 238 17.86 -0.39 12.87
C ALA A 238 19.00 -0.56 11.86
N THR A 239 19.01 -1.64 11.06
CA THR A 239 20.05 -1.86 10.03
C THR A 239 19.87 -0.97 8.79
N SER A 240 18.66 -0.49 8.52
CA SER A 240 18.34 0.37 7.38
C SER A 240 17.18 1.31 7.76
N PRO A 241 17.45 2.34 8.56
CA PRO A 241 16.40 3.22 9.08
C PRO A 241 15.79 4.07 7.96
N ILE A 242 14.47 4.16 7.97
CA ILE A 242 13.70 5.11 7.17
C ILE A 242 13.22 6.18 8.16
N THR A 243 13.37 7.44 7.83
CA THR A 243 12.95 8.54 8.71
C THR A 243 11.73 9.26 8.16
N TYR A 244 10.94 9.86 9.04
CA TYR A 244 9.80 10.69 8.64
C TYR A 244 10.23 11.85 7.74
N GLU A 245 11.37 12.47 8.06
CA GLU A 245 11.96 13.56 7.30
C GLU A 245 12.29 13.14 5.85
N THR A 246 12.89 11.95 5.66
CA THR A 246 13.16 11.43 4.32
C THR A 246 11.89 11.22 3.52
N LEU A 247 10.84 10.67 4.14
CA LEU A 247 9.54 10.48 3.49
C LEU A 247 8.90 11.81 3.11
N MET A 248 8.97 12.83 3.97
CA MET A 248 8.46 14.17 3.69
C MET A 248 9.25 14.88 2.60
N THR A 249 10.58 14.67 2.51
CA THR A 249 11.39 15.17 1.39
C THR A 249 10.90 14.61 0.04
N ILE A 250 10.53 13.32 0.02
CA ILE A 250 9.94 12.69 -1.17
C ILE A 250 8.58 13.32 -1.53
N VAL A 251 7.74 13.61 -0.53
CA VAL A 251 6.46 14.32 -0.75
C VAL A 251 6.69 15.70 -1.36
N ASP A 252 7.67 16.45 -0.87
CA ASP A 252 7.98 17.77 -1.41
C ASP A 252 8.43 17.68 -2.88
N GLN A 253 9.34 16.76 -3.20
CA GLN A 253 9.77 16.49 -4.58
C GLN A 253 8.63 16.01 -5.46
N TRP A 254 7.74 15.16 -4.93
CA TRP A 254 6.55 14.70 -5.63
C TRP A 254 5.59 15.85 -5.94
N THR A 255 5.38 16.76 -5.00
CA THR A 255 4.53 17.94 -5.17
C THR A 255 5.07 18.85 -6.28
N ASP A 256 6.38 19.13 -6.29
CA ASP A 256 7.02 19.93 -7.32
C ASP A 256 6.90 19.27 -8.69
N SER A 257 7.11 17.96 -8.76
CA SER A 257 6.95 17.16 -9.98
C SER A 257 5.52 17.19 -10.49
N ALA A 258 4.53 17.02 -9.60
CA ALA A 258 3.12 17.06 -9.93
C ALA A 258 2.70 18.41 -10.53
N LEU A 259 3.20 19.51 -9.99
CA LEU A 259 2.93 20.87 -10.50
C LEU A 259 3.60 21.17 -11.86
N SER A 260 4.53 20.34 -12.30
CA SER A 260 5.19 20.42 -13.60
C SER A 260 4.52 19.59 -14.70
N LEU A 261 3.51 18.78 -14.36
CA LEU A 261 2.78 17.95 -15.30
C LEU A 261 2.08 18.76 -16.38
N THR A 262 2.11 18.26 -17.60
CA THR A 262 1.46 18.85 -18.75
C THR A 262 -0.01 18.45 -18.86
N ASP A 263 -0.79 19.15 -19.68
CA ASP A 263 -2.17 18.76 -20.00
C ASP A 263 -2.28 17.33 -20.59
N ARG A 264 -1.24 16.86 -21.29
CA ARG A 264 -1.17 15.48 -21.80
C ARG A 264 -1.14 14.49 -20.63
N ASP A 265 -0.28 14.73 -19.65
CA ASP A 265 -0.10 13.87 -18.49
C ASP A 265 -1.38 13.84 -17.63
N LEU A 266 -2.00 15.00 -17.43
CA LEU A 266 -3.28 15.09 -16.71
C LEU A 266 -4.40 14.34 -17.44
N ARG A 267 -4.45 14.38 -18.78
CA ARG A 267 -5.43 13.55 -19.54
C ARG A 267 -5.19 12.05 -19.37
N LEU A 268 -3.92 11.60 -19.26
CA LEU A 268 -3.60 10.20 -18.99
C LEU A 268 -4.09 9.80 -17.58
N MET A 269 -3.85 10.64 -16.57
CA MET A 269 -4.36 10.42 -15.21
C MET A 269 -5.89 10.36 -15.17
N GLU A 270 -6.59 11.25 -15.91
CA GLU A 270 -8.05 11.22 -16.01
C GLU A 270 -8.57 9.94 -16.68
N ARG A 271 -7.88 9.44 -17.72
CA ARG A 271 -8.22 8.15 -18.35
C ARG A 271 -8.10 7.00 -17.36
N LEU A 272 -7.00 6.97 -16.59
CA LEU A 272 -6.77 5.95 -15.57
C LEU A 272 -7.82 6.03 -14.45
N ALA A 273 -8.13 7.23 -13.94
CA ALA A 273 -9.18 7.43 -12.95
C ALA A 273 -10.55 6.90 -13.44
N ARG A 274 -10.92 7.18 -14.70
CA ARG A 274 -12.16 6.64 -15.28
C ARG A 274 -12.14 5.11 -15.42
N ALA A 275 -10.99 4.52 -15.71
CA ALA A 275 -10.84 3.07 -15.79
C ALA A 275 -10.98 2.40 -14.39
N GLN A 276 -10.48 3.05 -13.35
CA GLN A 276 -10.65 2.62 -11.95
C GLN A 276 -12.12 2.62 -11.52
N VAL A 277 -12.90 3.65 -11.89
CA VAL A 277 -14.35 3.71 -11.61
C VAL A 277 -15.09 2.54 -12.27
N ARG A 278 -14.79 2.24 -13.54
CA ARG A 278 -15.45 1.12 -14.26
C ARG A 278 -15.21 -0.21 -13.57
N LYS A 279 -13.99 -0.49 -13.16
CA LYS A 279 -13.65 -1.74 -12.45
C LYS A 279 -14.41 -1.86 -11.11
N ALA A 280 -14.52 -0.78 -10.37
CA ALA A 280 -15.24 -0.77 -9.10
C ALA A 280 -16.76 -0.93 -9.23
N GLY A 281 -17.35 -0.59 -10.42
CA GLY A 281 -18.79 -0.61 -10.66
C GLY A 281 -19.32 -1.90 -11.29
N ASP A 282 -18.57 -2.51 -12.22
CA ASP A 282 -19.08 -3.56 -13.12
C ASP A 282 -18.51 -4.95 -12.83
N GLY A 283 -17.59 -5.11 -11.86
CA GLY A 283 -16.94 -6.39 -11.55
C GLY A 283 -16.11 -6.98 -12.71
N THR A 284 -15.92 -6.24 -13.82
CA THR A 284 -15.15 -6.72 -14.96
C THR A 284 -13.65 -6.51 -14.73
N HIS A 285 -12.86 -7.57 -14.94
CA HIS A 285 -11.40 -7.58 -14.70
C HIS A 285 -10.57 -6.67 -15.62
N GLU A 286 -11.19 -5.93 -16.54
CA GLU A 286 -10.47 -5.19 -17.59
C GLU A 286 -10.20 -3.69 -17.31
N GLY A 287 -10.50 -3.17 -16.12
CA GLY A 287 -10.44 -1.73 -15.85
C GLY A 287 -9.04 -1.09 -15.89
N ALA A 288 -8.50 -0.74 -14.72
CA ALA A 288 -7.27 0.03 -14.58
C ALA A 288 -6.01 -0.71 -15.10
N VAL A 289 -5.92 -2.04 -14.87
CA VAL A 289 -4.80 -2.86 -15.34
C VAL A 289 -4.73 -2.92 -16.86
N ALA A 290 -5.88 -3.09 -17.55
CA ALA A 290 -5.92 -3.08 -19.02
C ALA A 290 -5.54 -1.70 -19.59
N GLU A 291 -5.95 -0.62 -18.92
CA GLU A 291 -5.57 0.73 -19.33
C GLU A 291 -4.08 0.98 -19.15
N LEU A 292 -3.49 0.53 -18.04
CA LEU A 292 -2.03 0.62 -17.83
C LEU A 292 -1.25 -0.18 -18.86
N LYS A 293 -1.68 -1.41 -19.18
CA LYS A 293 -1.05 -2.21 -20.23
C LYS A 293 -1.11 -1.53 -21.60
N ARG A 294 -2.21 -0.84 -21.93
CA ARG A 294 -2.28 -0.03 -23.16
C ARG A 294 -1.30 1.15 -23.12
N MET A 295 -1.17 1.83 -21.96
CA MET A 295 -0.20 2.93 -21.81
C MET A 295 1.25 2.44 -21.93
N GLU A 296 1.58 1.25 -21.40
CA GLU A 296 2.90 0.62 -21.57
C GLU A 296 3.22 0.35 -23.06
N LEU A 297 2.24 -0.09 -23.85
CA LEU A 297 2.40 -0.32 -25.29
C LEU A 297 2.54 0.97 -26.07
N ASP A 298 1.86 2.04 -25.67
CA ASP A 298 1.93 3.37 -26.31
C ASP A 298 3.25 4.12 -25.99
N THR A 299 3.93 3.76 -24.91
CA THR A 299 5.27 4.24 -24.57
C THR A 299 6.28 3.26 -25.13
N ALA A 300 7.00 3.61 -26.20
CA ALA A 300 7.93 2.76 -26.96
C ALA A 300 9.13 2.16 -26.17
N TRP A 301 8.91 1.81 -24.90
CA TRP A 301 9.86 1.16 -24.00
C TRP A 301 9.66 -0.34 -23.91
N GLY A 302 8.65 -0.90 -24.62
CA GLY A 302 8.16 -2.26 -24.43
C GLY A 302 9.01 -3.38 -25.04
N GLU A 303 9.77 -3.16 -26.11
CA GLU A 303 10.31 -4.29 -26.91
C GLU A 303 11.83 -4.37 -27.11
N GLU A 304 12.63 -3.36 -26.79
CA GLU A 304 14.08 -3.40 -27.10
C GLU A 304 15.01 -3.88 -25.99
N ARG A 305 14.55 -4.34 -24.84
CA ARG A 305 15.42 -4.83 -23.75
C ARG A 305 15.14 -6.26 -23.28
N THR A 306 14.66 -7.15 -24.14
CA THR A 306 14.79 -8.61 -23.93
C THR A 306 16.17 -9.16 -24.27
N GLY A 307 17.12 -8.32 -24.57
CA GLY A 307 18.50 -8.64 -24.92
C GLY A 307 19.50 -8.55 -23.76
N ILE A 308 19.10 -8.77 -22.51
CA ILE A 308 20.07 -9.13 -21.48
C ILE A 308 20.30 -10.62 -21.60
N THR A 309 21.18 -11.00 -22.54
CA THR A 309 21.85 -12.28 -22.59
C THR A 309 22.39 -12.64 -21.21
N GLU A 310 22.11 -13.87 -20.85
CA GLU A 310 22.66 -14.61 -19.72
C GLU A 310 24.14 -14.27 -19.47
N TRP A 311 24.43 -13.62 -18.36
CA TRP A 311 25.78 -13.58 -17.77
C TRP A 311 26.01 -14.86 -16.95
N SER A 312 25.90 -16.01 -17.62
CA SER A 312 26.25 -17.30 -17.04
C SER A 312 27.27 -18.00 -17.95
N SER A 313 28.42 -17.39 -18.13
CA SER A 313 29.64 -18.14 -18.51
C SER A 313 30.79 -17.17 -18.70
N LEU A 314 31.50 -16.88 -17.63
CA LEU A 314 32.93 -16.58 -17.66
C LEU A 314 33.46 -16.55 -16.21
N GLY A 315 34.18 -17.64 -15.86
CA GLY A 315 35.20 -17.72 -14.82
C GLY A 315 34.73 -17.81 -13.38
#